data_150c1a43cace297d00f8372dad2928b7
#
_entry.id   150c1a43cace297d00f8372dad2928b7
#
_cell.length_a   1.000
_cell.length_b   1.000
_cell.length_c   1.000
_cell.angle_alpha   90.00
_cell.angle_beta   90.00
_cell.angle_gamma   90.00
#
_symmetry.space_group_name_H-M   'P 1'
#
loop_
_entity.id
_entity.type
_entity.pdbx_description
1 polymer ?
#
loop_
_entity_poly.entity_id
_entity_poly.type
_entity_poly.pdbx_seq_one_letter_code
_entity_poly.pdbx_strand_id
1 'polypeptide(L)'
;MRNHWTEIEKYLEDQKIAQELIGELRDFHMRYEVEDQVKERVEKPDILFYGKKILEMSIAALLQGDNLLLSGAKATGKNVLCETLAWIFGRPEYDISFHVNTDSADLIGTDTFINNEVRLRKGPIYQCAEFGGFGILDEINMAKNDAVSVLHATLDHRRRIDIPGYNRILLHPATRFIGTMNYGYAGTRELNEALVSRFMVIDMPEMDAVSYTHLRAHE
;
A
#
# COMPACT_ATOMS: atom_id res chain seq x y z
N MET A 1 -16.67 -13.19 6.98
CA MET A 1 -16.65 -12.63 5.61
C MET A 1 -17.90 -11.81 5.25
N ARG A 2 -19.15 -12.29 5.43
CA ARG A 2 -20.35 -11.48 5.07
C ARG A 2 -20.45 -10.14 5.81
N ASN A 3 -20.11 -10.06 7.09
CA ASN A 3 -20.17 -8.81 7.86
C ASN A 3 -19.15 -7.76 7.38
N HIS A 4 -17.96 -8.17 7.02
CA HIS A 4 -16.88 -7.25 6.61
C HIS A 4 -17.21 -6.54 5.29
N TRP A 5 -17.66 -7.30 4.25
CA TRP A 5 -18.05 -6.70 2.97
C TRP A 5 -19.23 -5.72 3.10
N THR A 6 -20.26 -6.07 3.89
CA THR A 6 -21.43 -5.20 4.08
C THR A 6 -21.05 -3.83 4.67
N GLU A 7 -20.04 -3.81 5.54
CA GLU A 7 -19.54 -2.57 6.12
C GLU A 7 -18.77 -1.72 5.10
N ILE A 8 -17.91 -2.36 4.29
CA ILE A 8 -17.21 -1.71 3.19
C ILE A 8 -18.20 -1.15 2.16
N GLU A 9 -19.17 -1.96 1.73
CA GLU A 9 -20.17 -1.55 0.76
C GLU A 9 -20.96 -0.33 1.23
N LYS A 10 -21.41 -0.33 2.49
CA LYS A 10 -22.08 0.81 3.09
C LYS A 10 -21.21 2.08 3.07
N TYR A 11 -19.95 1.96 3.48
CA TYR A 11 -19.02 3.09 3.45
C TYR A 11 -18.85 3.64 2.03
N LEU A 12 -18.68 2.79 1.02
CA LEU A 12 -18.54 3.20 -0.37
C LEU A 12 -19.81 3.89 -0.91
N GLU A 13 -20.98 3.39 -0.55
CA GLU A 13 -22.28 4.01 -0.89
C GLU A 13 -22.42 5.39 -0.21
N ASP A 14 -22.08 5.51 1.06
CA ASP A 14 -22.08 6.78 1.81
C ASP A 14 -21.15 7.81 1.16
N GLN A 15 -20.00 7.36 0.60
CA GLN A 15 -19.09 8.19 -0.18
C GLN A 15 -19.57 8.44 -1.63
N LYS A 16 -20.69 7.84 -2.05
CA LYS A 16 -21.26 7.94 -3.40
C LYS A 16 -20.30 7.45 -4.49
N ILE A 17 -19.52 6.42 -4.20
CA ILE A 17 -18.63 5.77 -5.16
C ILE A 17 -19.47 5.14 -6.28
N ALA A 18 -18.95 5.17 -7.52
CA ALA A 18 -19.61 4.59 -8.68
C ALA A 18 -19.90 3.10 -8.49
N GLN A 19 -21.12 2.67 -8.83
CA GLN A 19 -21.58 1.30 -8.61
C GLN A 19 -20.74 0.26 -9.38
N GLU A 20 -20.18 0.65 -10.52
CA GLU A 20 -19.26 -0.16 -11.31
C GLU A 20 -18.01 -0.51 -10.49
N LEU A 21 -17.40 0.46 -9.81
CA LEU A 21 -16.23 0.23 -8.98
C LEU A 21 -16.54 -0.63 -7.75
N ILE A 22 -17.73 -0.45 -7.16
CA ILE A 22 -18.19 -1.31 -6.04
C ILE A 22 -18.35 -2.76 -6.51
N GLY A 23 -18.89 -2.96 -7.72
CA GLY A 23 -19.01 -4.27 -8.35
C GLY A 23 -17.66 -4.94 -8.59
N GLU A 24 -16.70 -4.21 -9.17
CA GLU A 24 -15.34 -4.72 -9.42
C GLU A 24 -14.58 -5.02 -8.12
N LEU A 25 -14.76 -4.22 -7.06
CA LEU A 25 -14.20 -4.49 -5.74
C LEU A 25 -14.77 -5.79 -5.14
N ARG A 26 -16.08 -6.02 -5.29
CA ARG A 26 -16.72 -7.27 -4.84
C ARG A 26 -16.12 -8.47 -5.56
N ASP A 27 -15.94 -8.37 -6.88
CA ASP A 27 -15.31 -9.41 -7.69
C ASP A 27 -13.85 -9.64 -7.28
N PHE A 28 -13.13 -8.58 -6.93
CA PHE A 28 -11.77 -8.67 -6.41
C PHE A 28 -11.73 -9.46 -5.09
N HIS A 29 -12.62 -9.16 -4.14
CA HIS A 29 -12.75 -9.92 -2.88
C HIS A 29 -13.05 -11.40 -3.10
N MET A 30 -13.97 -11.71 -4.03
CA MET A 30 -14.31 -13.11 -4.36
C MET A 30 -13.16 -13.87 -5.03
N ARG A 31 -12.35 -13.16 -5.82
CA ARG A 31 -11.23 -13.75 -6.55
C ARG A 31 -10.01 -14.01 -5.67
N TYR A 32 -9.79 -13.16 -4.68
CA TYR A 32 -8.57 -13.17 -3.88
C TYR A 32 -8.90 -13.32 -2.39
N GLU A 33 -9.12 -14.55 -1.96
CA GLU A 33 -9.30 -14.86 -0.54
C GLU A 33 -8.01 -14.60 0.24
N VAL A 34 -8.16 -14.21 1.50
CA VAL A 34 -7.03 -13.97 2.42
C VAL A 34 -6.73 -15.25 3.18
N GLU A 35 -5.45 -15.66 3.19
CA GLU A 35 -5.00 -16.80 3.96
C GLU A 35 -5.17 -16.59 5.47
N ASP A 36 -5.54 -17.64 6.21
CA ASP A 36 -5.83 -17.57 7.65
C ASP A 36 -4.69 -16.97 8.47
N GLN A 37 -3.44 -17.28 8.10
CA GLN A 37 -2.24 -16.84 8.82
C GLN A 37 -1.98 -15.32 8.77
N VAL A 38 -2.63 -14.59 7.86
CA VAL A 38 -2.47 -13.13 7.71
C VAL A 38 -3.79 -12.37 7.85
N LYS A 39 -4.87 -13.05 8.23
CA LYS A 39 -6.19 -12.41 8.40
C LYS A 39 -6.18 -11.31 9.46
N GLU A 40 -5.37 -11.44 10.50
CA GLU A 40 -5.21 -10.43 11.55
C GLU A 40 -4.67 -9.09 11.03
N ARG A 41 -4.06 -9.08 9.82
CA ARG A 41 -3.57 -7.86 9.16
C ARG A 41 -4.62 -7.17 8.29
N VAL A 42 -5.85 -7.70 8.27
CA VAL A 42 -6.97 -7.10 7.55
C VAL A 42 -7.87 -6.44 8.57
N GLU A 43 -7.46 -5.26 9.00
CA GLU A 43 -8.17 -4.51 10.02
C GLU A 43 -8.91 -3.31 9.42
N LYS A 44 -10.01 -2.92 10.05
CA LYS A 44 -10.65 -1.65 9.76
C LYS A 44 -9.90 -0.55 10.50
N PRO A 45 -9.42 0.50 9.81
CA PRO A 45 -8.78 1.60 10.50
C PRO A 45 -9.77 2.38 11.37
N ASP A 46 -9.27 2.95 12.48
CA ASP A 46 -10.07 3.78 13.38
C ASP A 46 -10.61 5.04 12.68
N ILE A 47 -9.85 5.57 11.73
CA ILE A 47 -10.19 6.76 10.95
C ILE A 47 -10.23 6.39 9.48
N LEU A 48 -11.38 6.60 8.83
CA LEU A 48 -11.55 6.39 7.39
C LEU A 48 -11.30 7.68 6.61
N PHE A 49 -10.79 7.54 5.40
CA PHE A 49 -10.59 8.65 4.48
C PHE A 49 -11.91 9.08 3.83
N TYR A 50 -12.15 10.39 3.73
CA TYR A 50 -13.33 10.95 3.08
C TYR A 50 -12.90 11.82 1.89
N GLY A 51 -13.36 11.47 0.69
CA GLY A 51 -13.00 12.20 -0.52
C GLY A 51 -13.30 11.39 -1.78
N LYS A 52 -14.53 11.48 -2.29
CA LYS A 52 -15.03 10.69 -3.43
C LYS A 52 -14.04 10.60 -4.58
N LYS A 53 -13.58 11.75 -5.11
CA LYS A 53 -12.74 11.79 -6.30
C LYS A 53 -11.42 11.02 -6.12
N ILE A 54 -10.77 11.22 -4.98
CA ILE A 54 -9.49 10.56 -4.67
C ILE A 54 -9.70 9.07 -4.46
N LEU A 55 -10.77 8.68 -3.75
CA LEU A 55 -11.12 7.28 -3.56
C LEU A 55 -11.39 6.59 -4.91
N GLU A 56 -12.22 7.17 -5.77
CA GLU A 56 -12.53 6.58 -7.09
C GLU A 56 -11.27 6.44 -7.95
N MET A 57 -10.41 7.46 -8.01
CA MET A 57 -9.14 7.39 -8.74
C MET A 57 -8.23 6.30 -8.19
N SER A 58 -8.09 6.22 -6.86
CA SER A 58 -7.25 5.22 -6.21
C SER A 58 -7.78 3.80 -6.41
N ILE A 59 -9.08 3.60 -6.22
CA ILE A 59 -9.73 2.29 -6.40
C ILE A 59 -9.58 1.83 -7.85
N ALA A 60 -9.88 2.69 -8.83
CA ALA A 60 -9.77 2.34 -10.24
C ALA A 60 -8.34 1.93 -10.63
N ALA A 61 -7.32 2.69 -10.21
CA ALA A 61 -5.93 2.36 -10.50
C ALA A 61 -5.50 1.02 -9.86
N LEU A 62 -5.84 0.82 -8.58
CA LEU A 62 -5.49 -0.42 -7.88
C LEU A 62 -6.20 -1.65 -8.47
N LEU A 63 -7.45 -1.52 -8.94
CA LEU A 63 -8.18 -2.58 -9.65
C LEU A 63 -7.50 -2.93 -10.98
N GLN A 64 -6.97 -1.93 -11.71
CA GLN A 64 -6.20 -2.16 -12.95
C GLN A 64 -4.84 -2.81 -12.70
N GLY A 65 -4.38 -2.87 -11.47
CA GLY A 65 -3.10 -3.47 -11.11
C GLY A 65 -1.96 -2.50 -10.94
N ASP A 66 -2.23 -1.20 -11.01
CA ASP A 66 -1.25 -0.15 -10.82
C ASP A 66 -0.84 -0.03 -9.35
N ASN A 67 0.36 0.51 -9.12
CA ASN A 67 0.79 0.98 -7.82
C ASN A 67 0.50 2.49 -7.71
N LEU A 68 0.26 2.99 -6.50
CA LEU A 68 -0.03 4.40 -6.26
C LEU A 68 1.14 5.12 -5.61
N LEU A 69 1.35 6.40 -5.98
CA LEU A 69 2.21 7.34 -5.27
C LEU A 69 1.36 8.53 -4.81
N LEU A 70 1.15 8.64 -3.52
CA LEU A 70 0.43 9.74 -2.90
C LEU A 70 1.42 10.85 -2.58
N SER A 71 1.33 11.96 -3.31
CA SER A 71 2.20 13.12 -3.17
C SER A 71 1.44 14.27 -2.52
N GLY A 72 2.04 14.96 -1.56
CA GLY A 72 1.36 16.11 -0.93
C GLY A 72 2.06 16.63 0.32
N ALA A 73 1.60 17.75 0.83
CA ALA A 73 2.08 18.33 2.08
C ALA A 73 1.90 17.37 3.27
N LYS A 74 2.57 17.66 4.37
CA LYS A 74 2.37 16.89 5.62
C LYS A 74 0.93 17.02 6.11
N ALA A 75 0.41 15.98 6.76
CA ALA A 75 -0.92 15.95 7.34
C ALA A 75 -2.09 16.11 6.33
N THR A 76 -1.91 15.69 5.07
CA THR A 76 -2.98 15.66 4.05
C THR A 76 -3.77 14.35 4.03
N GLY A 77 -3.59 13.48 5.02
CA GLY A 77 -4.34 12.21 5.14
C GLY A 77 -3.83 11.08 4.25
N LYS A 78 -2.57 11.13 3.76
CA LYS A 78 -1.99 10.07 2.91
C LYS A 78 -2.06 8.69 3.57
N ASN A 79 -1.60 8.57 4.81
CA ASN A 79 -1.58 7.27 5.52
C ASN A 79 -3.01 6.79 5.81
N VAL A 80 -3.93 7.69 6.21
CA VAL A 80 -5.35 7.37 6.38
C VAL A 80 -5.95 6.82 5.08
N LEU A 81 -5.58 7.38 3.93
CA LEU A 81 -6.03 6.86 2.64
C LEU A 81 -5.42 5.46 2.36
N CYS A 82 -4.14 5.24 2.68
CA CYS A 82 -3.49 3.94 2.50
C CYS A 82 -4.21 2.83 3.28
N GLU A 83 -4.40 3.04 4.59
CA GLU A 83 -5.11 2.12 5.49
C GLU A 83 -6.56 1.89 5.03
N THR A 84 -7.27 2.97 4.65
CA THR A 84 -8.63 2.86 4.11
C THR A 84 -8.68 2.01 2.84
N LEU A 85 -7.72 2.17 1.92
CA LEU A 85 -7.66 1.38 0.69
C LEU A 85 -7.34 -0.09 0.98
N ALA A 86 -6.40 -0.39 1.87
CA ALA A 86 -6.09 -1.77 2.28
C ALA A 86 -7.35 -2.45 2.85
N TRP A 87 -8.10 -1.75 3.71
CA TRP A 87 -9.37 -2.23 4.25
C TRP A 87 -10.46 -2.41 3.18
N ILE A 88 -10.65 -1.42 2.28
CA ILE A 88 -11.61 -1.51 1.17
C ILE A 88 -11.35 -2.73 0.28
N PHE A 89 -10.08 -3.01 -0.03
CA PHE A 89 -9.68 -4.17 -0.82
C PHE A 89 -9.65 -5.47 0.00
N GLY A 90 -9.81 -5.40 1.32
CA GLY A 90 -9.77 -6.55 2.22
C GLY A 90 -8.43 -7.28 2.16
N ARG A 91 -7.32 -6.54 2.08
CA ARG A 91 -5.98 -7.13 1.95
C ARG A 91 -5.14 -6.89 3.19
N PRO A 92 -4.25 -7.86 3.52
CA PRO A 92 -3.33 -7.69 4.63
C PRO A 92 -2.39 -6.50 4.36
N GLU A 93 -2.23 -5.63 5.35
CA GLU A 93 -1.39 -4.45 5.27
C GLU A 93 0.03 -4.71 5.78
N TYR A 94 1.00 -4.10 5.11
CA TYR A 94 2.42 -4.18 5.44
C TYR A 94 3.03 -2.78 5.38
N ASP A 95 3.26 -2.17 6.55
CA ASP A 95 3.88 -0.85 6.66
C ASP A 95 5.39 -0.93 6.51
N ILE A 96 5.93 -0.08 5.67
CA ILE A 96 7.35 -0.01 5.35
C ILE A 96 7.77 1.47 5.39
N SER A 97 8.27 1.91 6.55
CA SER A 97 8.76 3.29 6.70
C SER A 97 10.19 3.41 6.21
N PHE A 98 10.42 4.31 5.27
CA PHE A 98 11.75 4.56 4.74
C PHE A 98 12.47 5.64 5.53
N HIS A 99 13.73 5.37 5.82
CA HIS A 99 14.67 6.33 6.41
C HIS A 99 16.05 6.16 5.79
N VAL A 100 16.94 7.06 6.13
CA VAL A 100 18.30 7.11 5.52
C VAL A 100 19.14 5.85 5.69
N ASN A 101 18.79 4.94 6.59
CA ASN A 101 19.50 3.70 6.85
C ASN A 101 18.71 2.45 6.42
N THR A 102 17.52 2.61 5.80
CA THR A 102 16.76 1.48 5.28
C THR A 102 17.54 0.82 4.14
N ASP A 103 17.78 -0.47 4.26
CA ASP A 103 18.52 -1.28 3.28
C ASP A 103 17.67 -2.40 2.66
N SER A 104 18.27 -3.18 1.78
CA SER A 104 17.59 -4.29 1.10
C SER A 104 17.21 -5.41 2.06
N ALA A 105 17.98 -5.62 3.14
CA ALA A 105 17.70 -6.66 4.13
C ALA A 105 16.48 -6.33 4.98
N ASP A 106 16.27 -5.06 5.31
CA ASP A 106 15.07 -4.58 5.99
C ASP A 106 13.80 -4.85 5.17
N LEU A 107 13.90 -4.74 3.85
CA LEU A 107 12.77 -4.84 2.93
C LEU A 107 12.44 -6.28 2.55
N ILE A 108 13.45 -7.06 2.18
CA ILE A 108 13.29 -8.43 1.67
C ILE A 108 13.44 -9.47 2.77
N GLY A 109 14.39 -9.26 3.69
CA GLY A 109 14.68 -10.15 4.80
C GLY A 109 16.16 -10.45 4.96
N THR A 110 16.48 -11.12 6.06
CA THR A 110 17.84 -11.47 6.46
C THR A 110 17.99 -12.95 6.72
N ASP A 111 19.18 -13.48 6.45
CA ASP A 111 19.52 -14.83 6.84
C ASP A 111 19.58 -14.94 8.36
N THR A 112 18.91 -15.96 8.87
CA THR A 112 18.96 -16.33 10.29
C THR A 112 19.37 -17.77 10.43
N PHE A 113 20.16 -18.07 11.47
CA PHE A 113 20.58 -19.42 11.78
C PHE A 113 19.67 -20.01 12.85
N ILE A 114 18.82 -20.97 12.43
CA ILE A 114 17.83 -21.61 13.31
C ILE A 114 17.96 -23.13 13.12
N ASN A 115 18.05 -23.88 14.20
CA ASN A 115 18.12 -25.35 14.20
C ASN A 115 19.21 -25.93 13.27
N ASN A 116 20.40 -25.33 13.28
CA ASN A 116 21.54 -25.71 12.45
C ASN A 116 21.34 -25.50 10.94
N GLU A 117 20.36 -24.70 10.54
CA GLU A 117 20.08 -24.34 9.14
C GLU A 117 20.03 -22.83 8.97
N VAL A 118 20.52 -22.35 7.83
CA VAL A 118 20.33 -20.97 7.40
C VAL A 118 18.93 -20.85 6.80
N ARG A 119 18.12 -19.92 7.32
CA ARG A 119 16.78 -19.64 6.82
C ARG A 119 16.58 -18.15 6.65
N LEU A 120 15.91 -17.77 5.57
CA LEU A 120 15.50 -16.39 5.35
C LEU A 120 14.38 -15.99 6.33
N ARG A 121 14.66 -15.01 7.18
CA ARG A 121 13.61 -14.28 7.91
C ARG A 121 13.00 -13.25 6.96
N LYS A 122 11.82 -13.56 6.45
CA LYS A 122 11.11 -12.77 5.43
C LYS A 122 10.82 -11.35 5.91
N GLY A 123 11.23 -10.36 5.13
CA GLY A 123 10.92 -8.95 5.34
C GLY A 123 9.51 -8.58 4.85
N PRO A 124 9.07 -7.32 5.07
CA PRO A 124 7.71 -6.90 4.78
C PRO A 124 7.37 -6.92 3.28
N ILE A 125 8.28 -6.55 2.38
CA ILE A 125 8.06 -6.66 0.92
C ILE A 125 7.88 -8.12 0.50
N TYR A 126 8.71 -9.02 1.04
CA TYR A 126 8.58 -10.44 0.77
C TYR A 126 7.19 -10.95 1.16
N GLN A 127 6.78 -10.70 2.41
CA GLN A 127 5.50 -11.15 2.93
C GLN A 127 4.32 -10.54 2.16
N CYS A 128 4.39 -9.23 1.87
CA CYS A 128 3.40 -8.54 1.05
C CYS A 128 3.26 -9.21 -0.33
N ALA A 129 4.37 -9.53 -0.99
CA ALA A 129 4.40 -10.18 -2.29
C ALA A 129 3.82 -11.60 -2.24
N GLU A 130 4.12 -12.35 -1.19
CA GLU A 130 3.69 -13.75 -1.01
C GLU A 130 2.19 -13.84 -0.72
N PHE A 131 1.66 -13.02 0.18
CA PHE A 131 0.27 -13.11 0.66
C PHE A 131 -0.71 -12.17 -0.05
N GLY A 132 -0.29 -11.52 -1.10
CA GLY A 132 -1.16 -10.62 -1.85
C GLY A 132 -1.59 -9.41 -1.03
N GLY A 133 -0.67 -8.88 -0.24
CA GLY A 133 -0.91 -7.74 0.62
C GLY A 133 -0.86 -6.39 -0.08
N PHE A 134 -1.19 -5.36 0.67
CA PHE A 134 -0.94 -3.96 0.35
C PHE A 134 0.31 -3.50 1.11
N GLY A 135 1.36 -3.17 0.37
CA GLY A 135 2.60 -2.64 0.94
C GLY A 135 2.56 -1.11 0.96
N ILE A 136 2.53 -0.53 2.16
CA ILE A 136 2.55 0.91 2.33
C ILE A 136 4.00 1.36 2.45
N LEU A 137 4.48 2.06 1.43
CA LEU A 137 5.85 2.55 1.29
C LEU A 137 5.91 4.00 1.81
N ASP A 138 5.97 4.16 3.13
CA ASP A 138 5.89 5.48 3.76
C ASP A 138 7.22 6.23 3.64
N GLU A 139 7.14 7.51 3.26
CA GLU A 139 8.27 8.39 3.01
C GLU A 139 9.28 7.81 1.99
N ILE A 140 8.78 7.24 0.89
CA ILE A 140 9.59 6.54 -0.13
C ILE A 140 10.73 7.41 -0.68
N ASN A 141 10.60 8.73 -0.66
CA ASN A 141 11.63 9.69 -1.06
C ASN A 141 12.84 9.76 -0.11
N MET A 142 12.77 9.08 1.05
CA MET A 142 13.92 8.90 1.95
C MET A 142 14.79 7.69 1.59
N ALA A 143 14.31 6.81 0.69
CA ALA A 143 15.01 5.60 0.26
C ALA A 143 16.39 5.92 -0.38
N LYS A 144 17.39 5.13 -0.04
CA LYS A 144 18.74 5.19 -0.64
C LYS A 144 18.94 4.06 -1.66
N ASN A 145 20.09 4.10 -2.33
CA ASN A 145 20.43 3.28 -3.49
C ASN A 145 20.06 1.79 -3.38
N ASP A 146 20.37 1.13 -2.26
CA ASP A 146 20.07 -0.30 -2.08
C ASP A 146 18.56 -0.55 -1.99
N ALA A 147 17.87 0.22 -1.17
CA ALA A 147 16.41 0.17 -1.07
C ALA A 147 15.72 0.51 -2.39
N VAL A 148 16.22 1.54 -3.11
CA VAL A 148 15.70 1.93 -4.43
C VAL A 148 15.85 0.79 -5.44
N SER A 149 16.94 0.04 -5.42
CA SER A 149 17.15 -1.11 -6.29
C SER A 149 16.11 -2.22 -6.06
N VAL A 150 15.79 -2.50 -4.79
CA VAL A 150 14.71 -3.43 -4.43
C VAL A 150 13.36 -2.92 -4.94
N LEU A 151 13.07 -1.63 -4.76
CA LEU A 151 11.81 -1.03 -5.21
C LEU A 151 11.66 -1.09 -6.73
N HIS A 152 12.73 -0.88 -7.50
CA HIS A 152 12.69 -1.04 -8.94
C HIS A 152 12.27 -2.44 -9.38
N ALA A 153 12.77 -3.47 -8.70
CA ALA A 153 12.38 -4.86 -8.97
C ALA A 153 10.94 -5.16 -8.51
N THR A 154 10.57 -4.67 -7.32
CA THR A 154 9.28 -4.91 -6.70
C THR A 154 8.11 -4.29 -7.48
N LEU A 155 8.31 -3.07 -7.97
CA LEU A 155 7.29 -2.27 -8.67
C LEU A 155 7.28 -2.50 -10.18
N ASP A 156 8.17 -3.37 -10.68
CA ASP A 156 8.27 -3.65 -12.11
C ASP A 156 7.05 -4.46 -12.61
N HIS A 157 6.63 -4.17 -13.84
CA HIS A 157 5.49 -4.84 -14.49
C HIS A 157 5.65 -6.36 -14.60
N ARG A 158 6.89 -6.89 -14.53
CA ARG A 158 7.16 -8.33 -14.52
C ARG A 158 6.71 -9.03 -13.24
N ARG A 159 6.37 -8.28 -12.19
CA ARG A 159 5.80 -8.74 -10.92
C ARG A 159 6.59 -9.90 -10.30
N ARG A 160 7.91 -9.73 -10.23
CA ARG A 160 8.82 -10.72 -9.67
C ARG A 160 10.04 -10.08 -9.04
N ILE A 161 10.52 -10.69 -7.96
CA ILE A 161 11.73 -10.26 -7.24
C ILE A 161 12.70 -11.44 -7.23
N ASP A 162 13.90 -11.23 -7.74
CA ASP A 162 14.99 -12.20 -7.68
C ASP A 162 15.82 -11.94 -6.41
N ILE A 163 15.92 -12.94 -5.53
CA ILE A 163 16.68 -12.85 -4.28
C ILE A 163 17.94 -13.71 -4.43
N PRO A 164 19.15 -13.11 -4.36
CA PRO A 164 20.38 -13.89 -4.44
C PRO A 164 20.43 -15.01 -3.41
N GLY A 165 20.73 -16.24 -3.86
CA GLY A 165 20.80 -17.42 -3.00
C GLY A 165 19.47 -18.08 -2.65
N TYR A 166 18.35 -17.51 -3.07
CA TYR A 166 16.98 -18.02 -2.85
C TYR A 166 16.17 -18.12 -4.13
N ASN A 167 15.01 -18.74 -4.03
CA ASN A 167 14.08 -18.82 -5.15
C ASN A 167 13.50 -17.42 -5.48
N ARG A 168 13.22 -17.21 -6.76
CA ARG A 168 12.47 -16.05 -7.22
C ARG A 168 11.11 -15.98 -6.56
N ILE A 169 10.72 -14.79 -6.09
CA ILE A 169 9.37 -14.51 -5.61
C ILE A 169 8.55 -14.00 -6.79
N LEU A 170 7.40 -14.62 -7.02
CA LEU A 170 6.37 -14.08 -7.89
C LEU A 170 5.37 -13.31 -7.00
N LEU A 171 5.08 -12.06 -7.36
CA LEU A 171 4.09 -11.29 -6.63
C LEU A 171 2.71 -11.90 -6.83
N HIS A 172 2.02 -12.14 -5.73
CA HIS A 172 0.63 -12.58 -5.77
C HIS A 172 -0.22 -11.59 -6.59
N PRO A 173 -1.19 -12.03 -7.41
CA PRO A 173 -1.96 -11.11 -8.28
C PRO A 173 -2.67 -9.98 -7.55
N ALA A 174 -3.06 -10.16 -6.30
CA ALA A 174 -3.69 -9.13 -5.47
C ALA A 174 -2.70 -8.11 -4.86
N THR A 175 -1.38 -8.37 -4.90
CA THR A 175 -0.38 -7.46 -4.31
C THR A 175 -0.42 -6.09 -4.97
N ARG A 176 -0.44 -5.04 -4.15
CA ARG A 176 -0.30 -3.63 -4.57
C ARG A 176 0.66 -2.91 -3.64
N PHE A 177 1.28 -1.86 -4.16
CA PHE A 177 2.12 -0.97 -3.36
C PHE A 177 1.59 0.45 -3.45
N ILE A 178 1.54 1.14 -2.31
CA ILE A 178 1.13 2.53 -2.20
C ILE A 178 2.27 3.29 -1.55
N GLY A 179 2.97 4.12 -2.32
CA GLY A 179 4.00 5.01 -1.82
C GLY A 179 3.42 6.30 -1.29
N THR A 180 3.99 6.83 -0.21
CA THR A 180 3.72 8.18 0.23
C THR A 180 4.99 9.02 0.12
N MET A 181 4.85 10.27 -0.29
CA MET A 181 5.94 11.23 -0.23
C MET A 181 5.46 12.61 0.21
N ASN A 182 6.31 13.27 0.99
CA ASN A 182 6.12 14.66 1.38
C ASN A 182 7.00 15.55 0.51
N TYR A 183 6.49 16.70 0.07
CA TYR A 183 7.29 17.71 -0.61
C TYR A 183 7.34 19.02 0.19
N GLY A 184 8.30 19.89 -0.14
CA GLY A 184 8.38 21.21 0.45
C GLY A 184 9.13 21.32 1.78
N TYR A 185 9.87 20.27 2.21
CA TYR A 185 10.67 20.30 3.43
C TYR A 185 12.17 20.17 3.16
N ALA A 186 12.98 20.80 4.02
CA ALA A 186 14.43 20.63 3.98
C ALA A 186 14.80 19.16 4.21
N GLY A 187 15.52 18.57 3.26
CA GLY A 187 15.95 17.16 3.31
C GLY A 187 15.12 16.20 2.47
N THR A 188 14.00 16.62 1.90
CA THR A 188 13.26 15.81 0.92
C THR A 188 14.07 15.73 -0.37
N ARG A 189 14.19 14.50 -0.90
CA ARG A 189 14.81 14.26 -2.21
C ARG A 189 13.72 14.08 -3.25
N GLU A 190 13.99 14.52 -4.46
CA GLU A 190 13.16 14.13 -5.61
C GLU A 190 13.36 12.65 -5.87
N LEU A 191 12.26 11.94 -6.10
CA LEU A 191 12.32 10.56 -6.54
C LEU A 191 12.87 10.51 -7.97
N ASN A 192 13.65 9.46 -8.24
CA ASN A 192 14.12 9.17 -9.59
C ASN A 192 12.89 8.96 -10.52
N GLU A 193 12.89 9.62 -11.68
CA GLU A 193 11.84 9.52 -12.69
C GLU A 193 11.52 8.06 -13.07
N ALA A 194 12.55 7.21 -13.15
CA ALA A 194 12.36 5.78 -13.43
C ALA A 194 11.58 5.05 -12.32
N LEU A 195 11.63 5.50 -11.07
CA LEU A 195 10.82 4.96 -9.99
C LEU A 195 9.40 5.53 -10.03
N VAL A 196 9.28 6.84 -10.24
CA VAL A 196 7.97 7.53 -10.35
C VAL A 196 7.12 6.94 -11.49
N SER A 197 7.74 6.59 -12.62
CA SER A 197 7.06 6.00 -13.77
C SER A 197 6.39 4.64 -13.51
N ARG A 198 6.66 4.02 -12.37
CA ARG A 198 6.04 2.75 -11.92
C ARG A 198 4.80 2.94 -11.06
N PHE A 199 4.40 4.18 -10.84
CA PHE A 199 3.25 4.53 -10.05
C PHE A 199 2.26 5.38 -10.84
N MET A 200 0.99 5.24 -10.53
CA MET A 200 0.02 6.29 -10.76
C MET A 200 0.15 7.33 -9.65
N VAL A 201 0.50 8.55 -10.02
CA VAL A 201 0.70 9.64 -9.05
C VAL A 201 -0.64 10.33 -8.76
N ILE A 202 -0.96 10.47 -7.49
CA ILE A 202 -2.13 11.22 -7.00
C ILE A 202 -1.64 12.35 -6.09
N ASP A 203 -1.89 13.58 -6.51
CA ASP A 203 -1.62 14.75 -5.69
C ASP A 203 -2.73 14.94 -4.66
N MET A 204 -2.35 14.86 -3.39
CA MET A 204 -3.25 15.06 -2.27
C MET A 204 -3.46 16.55 -2.04
N PRO A 205 -4.71 17.03 -2.10
CA PRO A 205 -4.99 18.42 -1.84
C PRO A 205 -4.64 18.82 -0.40
N GLU A 206 -4.29 20.07 -0.19
CA GLU A 206 -4.20 20.60 1.17
C GLU A 206 -5.60 20.52 1.81
N MET A 207 -5.66 20.04 3.05
CA MET A 207 -6.93 19.98 3.76
C MET A 207 -7.35 21.38 4.19
N ASP A 208 -8.44 21.87 3.61
CA ASP A 208 -9.10 23.09 4.09
C ASP A 208 -9.65 22.86 5.51
N ALA A 209 -9.68 23.94 6.32
CA ALA A 209 -10.18 23.90 7.71
C ALA A 209 -11.60 23.32 7.84
N VAL A 210 -12.38 23.29 6.76
CA VAL A 210 -13.73 22.71 6.68
C VAL A 210 -13.69 21.18 6.69
N SER A 211 -12.67 20.56 6.09
CA SER A 211 -12.52 19.10 6.07
C SER A 211 -12.18 18.52 7.45
N TYR A 212 -11.45 19.26 8.29
CA TYR A 212 -11.18 18.90 9.68
C TYR A 212 -12.44 18.85 10.56
N THR A 213 -13.44 19.67 10.27
CA THR A 213 -14.68 19.75 11.06
C THR A 213 -15.57 18.53 10.81
N HIS A 214 -15.55 17.97 9.60
CA HIS A 214 -16.32 16.76 9.29
C HIS A 214 -15.73 15.50 9.93
N LEU A 215 -14.41 15.40 10.08
CA LEU A 215 -13.74 14.28 10.76
C LEU A 215 -14.07 14.23 12.26
N ARG A 216 -14.25 15.40 12.92
CA ARG A 216 -14.63 15.48 14.34
C ARG A 216 -16.13 15.36 14.63
N ALA A 217 -16.99 15.48 13.64
CA ALA A 217 -18.44 15.42 13.83
C ALA A 217 -19.00 13.99 13.85
N HIS A 218 -18.15 12.99 13.66
CA HIS A 218 -18.49 11.57 13.72
C HIS A 218 -17.87 10.83 14.92
N GLU A 219 -17.21 11.54 15.83
CA GLU A 219 -16.92 11.09 17.20
C GLU A 219 -18.14 11.40 18.11
#